data_4fbbae32a6830238adc75cceba67f2a1
#
_entry.id   4fbbae32a6830238adc75cceba67f2a1
#
_cell.length_a   1.000
_cell.length_b   1.000
_cell.length_c   1.000
_cell.angle_alpha   90.00
_cell.angle_beta   90.00
_cell.angle_gamma   90.00
#
_symmetry.space_group_name_H-M   'P 1'
#
loop_
_entity.id
_entity.type
_entity.pdbx_description
1 polymer ?
#
loop_
_entity_poly.entity_id
_entity_poly.type
_entity_poly.pdbx_seq_one_letter_code
_entity_poly.pdbx_strand_id
1 'polypeptide(L)'
;MGNVETNVLGKPAHIGDAEWALRIELAAAYRVFDWYGWNETIFNHITVRVPGPERHFLINPFGLWYDEVTASNLVKVDLQGNPVAPSEYPINRAGFIIHSAVHAARDDAHCIMHTHTTTGMAIACRRQGLQHDDFYGAMLIGRVAYHDFEGITVHADEQPRLVKSLGDRHVMILRNHGLLVAERDVAHAFALLWTLQRACDVQCQSAAIGGYDIPLSDAVRESCKNDALHFDKDGGACRRMFEATVRRMERVMRGPNWIDYRA
;
A
#
# COMPACT_ATOMS: atom_id res chain seq x y z
N MET A 1 16.34 17.74 -23.94
CA MET A 1 15.51 16.51 -23.94
C MET A 1 16.46 15.38 -24.26
N GLY A 2 17.03 14.75 -23.27
CA GLY A 2 17.94 13.61 -23.41
C GLY A 2 17.18 12.35 -23.06
N ASN A 3 17.04 11.46 -24.02
CA ASN A 3 16.61 10.09 -23.77
C ASN A 3 17.62 9.45 -22.81
N VAL A 4 17.23 9.24 -21.58
CA VAL A 4 17.91 8.32 -20.69
C VAL A 4 17.55 6.92 -21.19
N GLU A 5 18.39 6.34 -22.03
CA GLU A 5 18.39 4.89 -22.26
C GLU A 5 18.65 4.23 -20.91
N THR A 6 17.58 3.77 -20.25
CA THR A 6 17.68 2.86 -19.13
C THR A 6 18.17 1.53 -19.67
N ASN A 7 19.48 1.33 -19.61
CA ASN A 7 20.09 0.03 -19.81
C ASN A 7 19.57 -0.88 -18.69
N VAL A 8 18.54 -1.70 -19.00
CA VAL A 8 17.83 -2.56 -18.04
C VAL A 8 18.69 -3.81 -17.81
N LEU A 9 19.72 -3.66 -16.99
CA LEU A 9 20.51 -4.79 -16.49
C LEU A 9 19.58 -5.72 -15.69
N GLY A 10 19.43 -6.95 -16.18
CA GLY A 10 18.76 -8.02 -15.44
C GLY A 10 17.32 -8.36 -15.85
N LYS A 11 16.71 -7.65 -16.82
CA LYS A 11 15.35 -8.00 -17.26
C LYS A 11 15.29 -9.37 -17.92
N PRO A 12 14.48 -10.33 -17.36
CA PRO A 12 14.26 -11.62 -18.03
C PRO A 12 13.59 -11.43 -19.40
N ALA A 13 14.04 -12.17 -20.40
CA ALA A 13 13.58 -12.02 -21.79
C ALA A 13 12.06 -12.27 -21.99
N HIS A 14 11.44 -13.02 -21.10
CA HIS A 14 10.00 -13.33 -21.16
C HIS A 14 9.11 -12.26 -20.50
N ILE A 15 9.68 -11.25 -19.85
CA ILE A 15 8.93 -10.16 -19.21
C ILE A 15 8.91 -8.94 -20.14
N GLY A 16 7.71 -8.45 -20.45
CA GLY A 16 7.52 -7.23 -21.25
C GLY A 16 7.97 -5.96 -20.51
N ASP A 17 8.29 -4.91 -21.26
CA ASP A 17 8.83 -3.66 -20.68
C ASP A 17 7.87 -2.97 -19.69
N ALA A 18 6.58 -2.99 -19.99
CA ALA A 18 5.56 -2.41 -19.10
C ALA A 18 5.46 -3.17 -17.75
N GLU A 19 5.50 -4.51 -17.79
CA GLU A 19 5.53 -5.32 -16.56
C GLU A 19 6.84 -5.10 -15.81
N TRP A 20 7.97 -5.02 -16.50
CA TRP A 20 9.27 -4.82 -15.86
C TRP A 20 9.38 -3.47 -15.15
N ALA A 21 8.90 -2.40 -15.78
CA ALA A 21 8.83 -1.08 -15.15
C ALA A 21 7.97 -1.12 -13.87
N LEU A 22 6.84 -1.82 -13.92
CA LEU A 22 5.95 -1.99 -12.77
C LEU A 22 6.61 -2.82 -11.65
N ARG A 23 7.38 -3.85 -12.00
CA ARG A 23 8.16 -4.65 -11.04
C ARG A 23 9.20 -3.81 -10.31
N ILE A 24 9.93 -2.97 -11.02
CA ILE A 24 10.88 -2.03 -10.43
C ILE A 24 10.17 -1.06 -9.49
N GLU A 25 9.03 -0.50 -9.89
CA GLU A 25 8.27 0.43 -9.07
C GLU A 25 7.75 -0.23 -7.79
N LEU A 26 7.23 -1.46 -7.90
CA LEU A 26 6.76 -2.23 -6.75
C LEU A 26 7.91 -2.61 -5.81
N ALA A 27 9.04 -3.06 -6.35
CA ALA A 27 10.22 -3.36 -5.54
C ALA A 27 10.76 -2.11 -4.83
N ALA A 28 10.73 -0.94 -5.48
CA ALA A 28 11.06 0.33 -4.84
C ALA A 28 10.11 0.64 -3.67
N ALA A 29 8.81 0.35 -3.80
CA ALA A 29 7.84 0.53 -2.71
C ALA A 29 8.16 -0.37 -1.50
N TYR A 30 8.53 -1.64 -1.72
CA TYR A 30 8.99 -2.52 -0.64
C TYR A 30 10.20 -1.95 0.09
N ARG A 31 11.20 -1.42 -0.63
CA ARG A 31 12.38 -0.76 -0.04
C ARG A 31 12.03 0.48 0.77
N VAL A 32 11.07 1.28 0.29
CA VAL A 32 10.56 2.45 1.02
C VAL A 32 9.86 2.02 2.30
N PHE A 33 9.07 0.95 2.27
CA PHE A 33 8.39 0.41 3.44
C PHE A 33 9.40 -0.11 4.48
N ASP A 34 10.44 -0.83 4.02
CA ASP A 34 11.53 -1.25 4.90
C ASP A 34 12.21 -0.07 5.57
N TRP A 35 12.56 0.96 4.80
CA TRP A 35 13.18 2.18 5.32
C TRP A 35 12.32 2.93 6.35
N TYR A 36 10.99 2.90 6.19
CA TYR A 36 10.08 3.50 7.18
C TYR A 36 9.81 2.58 8.38
N GLY A 37 10.25 1.32 8.37
CA GLY A 37 9.91 0.32 9.39
C GLY A 37 8.44 -0.10 9.31
N TRP A 38 7.85 -0.09 8.11
CA TRP A 38 6.48 -0.56 7.86
C TRP A 38 6.43 -2.02 7.41
N ASN A 39 7.49 -2.75 7.65
CA ASN A 39 7.56 -4.19 7.47
C ASN A 39 7.05 -4.93 8.72
N GLU A 40 6.74 -6.19 8.58
CA GLU A 40 6.33 -7.10 9.66
C GLU A 40 7.07 -8.40 9.46
N THR A 41 8.39 -8.38 9.62
CA THR A 41 9.29 -9.48 9.27
C THR A 41 9.08 -9.94 7.82
N ILE A 42 8.63 -11.18 7.59
CA ILE A 42 8.31 -11.74 6.26
C ILE A 42 6.81 -11.64 5.91
N PHE A 43 6.02 -11.08 6.83
CA PHE A 43 4.58 -10.89 6.64
C PHE A 43 4.29 -9.52 6.04
N ASN A 44 3.00 -9.18 5.89
CA ASN A 44 2.52 -8.04 5.12
C ASN A 44 2.84 -8.17 3.63
N HIS A 45 2.21 -7.34 2.84
CA HIS A 45 2.33 -7.45 1.39
C HIS A 45 1.80 -6.20 0.71
N ILE A 46 2.35 -5.94 -0.45
CA ILE A 46 1.88 -4.95 -1.41
C ILE A 46 1.63 -5.71 -2.71
N THR A 47 0.53 -5.41 -3.37
CA THR A 47 0.24 -5.99 -4.68
C THR A 47 -0.03 -4.92 -5.71
N VAL A 48 0.31 -5.21 -6.96
CA VAL A 48 -0.01 -4.34 -8.09
C VAL A 48 -0.46 -5.18 -9.27
N ARG A 49 -1.56 -4.74 -9.93
CA ARG A 49 -2.11 -5.40 -11.10
C ARG A 49 -1.19 -5.21 -12.30
N VAL A 50 -0.86 -6.31 -12.97
CA VAL A 50 -0.09 -6.29 -14.21
C VAL A 50 -0.98 -5.79 -15.35
N PRO A 51 -0.48 -4.89 -16.22
CA PRO A 51 -1.22 -4.49 -17.42
C PRO A 51 -1.53 -5.70 -18.31
N GLY A 52 -2.73 -5.74 -18.85
CA GLY A 52 -3.20 -6.82 -19.74
C GLY A 52 -4.64 -7.22 -19.45
N PRO A 53 -5.23 -8.08 -20.29
CA PRO A 53 -6.61 -8.53 -20.12
C PRO A 53 -6.74 -9.58 -19.01
N GLU A 54 -5.67 -10.34 -18.73
CA GLU A 54 -5.62 -11.29 -17.63
C GLU A 54 -5.47 -10.52 -16.32
N ARG A 55 -6.33 -10.76 -15.36
CA ARG A 55 -6.25 -10.11 -14.05
C ARG A 55 -5.15 -10.71 -13.19
N HIS A 56 -3.90 -10.65 -13.67
CA HIS A 56 -2.72 -11.04 -12.91
C HIS A 56 -2.21 -9.88 -12.05
N PHE A 57 -1.56 -10.19 -10.94
CA PHE A 57 -0.89 -9.19 -10.12
C PHE A 57 0.44 -9.70 -9.55
N LEU A 58 1.29 -8.75 -9.18
CA LEU A 58 2.58 -9.00 -8.54
C LEU A 58 2.43 -8.92 -7.04
N ILE A 59 3.15 -9.80 -6.33
CA ILE A 59 3.24 -9.84 -4.88
C ILE A 59 4.68 -10.19 -4.47
N ASN A 60 5.08 -9.84 -3.25
CA ASN A 60 6.39 -10.22 -2.73
C ASN A 60 6.55 -11.73 -2.54
N PRO A 61 7.80 -12.24 -2.68
CA PRO A 61 8.14 -13.61 -2.29
C PRO A 61 7.91 -13.80 -0.79
N PHE A 62 7.19 -14.83 -0.40
CA PHE A 62 7.02 -15.16 1.01
C PHE A 62 8.28 -15.83 1.55
N GLY A 63 8.80 -15.31 2.65
CA GLY A 63 10.03 -15.76 3.28
C GLY A 63 11.19 -14.79 3.14
N LEU A 64 11.05 -13.75 2.32
CA LEU A 64 12.03 -12.68 2.19
C LEU A 64 11.59 -11.43 2.98
N TRP A 65 12.57 -10.72 3.53
CA TRP A 65 12.38 -9.37 4.05
C TRP A 65 12.17 -8.38 2.91
N TYR A 66 11.62 -7.22 3.20
CA TYR A 66 11.35 -6.21 2.19
C TYR A 66 12.61 -5.64 1.54
N ASP A 67 13.74 -5.65 2.23
CA ASP A 67 15.05 -5.26 1.69
C ASP A 67 15.69 -6.33 0.79
N GLU A 68 15.12 -7.53 0.70
CA GLU A 68 15.52 -8.60 -0.21
C GLU A 68 14.65 -8.65 -1.48
N VAL A 69 13.52 -7.90 -1.52
CA VAL A 69 12.62 -7.89 -2.68
C VAL A 69 13.26 -7.14 -3.84
N THR A 70 13.27 -7.77 -5.02
CA THR A 70 13.77 -7.22 -6.28
C THR A 70 12.74 -7.35 -7.40
N ALA A 71 12.94 -6.64 -8.50
CA ALA A 71 12.04 -6.71 -9.65
C ALA A 71 11.93 -8.14 -10.21
N SER A 72 13.03 -8.92 -10.18
CA SER A 72 13.07 -10.28 -10.72
C SER A 72 12.43 -11.32 -9.80
N ASN A 73 12.49 -11.15 -8.48
CA ASN A 73 11.95 -12.15 -7.55
C ASN A 73 10.47 -11.95 -7.18
N LEU A 74 9.86 -10.82 -7.56
CA LEU A 74 8.40 -10.64 -7.41
C LEU A 74 7.63 -11.77 -8.09
N VAL A 75 6.66 -12.33 -7.38
CA VAL A 75 5.84 -13.43 -7.86
C VAL A 75 4.63 -12.89 -8.60
N LYS A 76 4.40 -13.40 -9.83
CA LYS A 76 3.20 -13.08 -10.63
C LYS A 76 2.16 -14.16 -10.42
N VAL A 77 0.95 -13.78 -10.02
CA VAL A 77 -0.14 -14.71 -9.69
C VAL A 77 -1.45 -14.32 -10.37
N ASP A 78 -2.33 -15.32 -10.56
CA ASP A 78 -3.72 -15.12 -10.95
C ASP A 78 -4.62 -14.76 -9.74
N LEU A 79 -5.92 -14.54 -9.98
CA LEU A 79 -6.90 -14.26 -8.93
C LEU A 79 -7.17 -15.44 -7.99
N GLN A 80 -6.70 -16.63 -8.30
CA GLN A 80 -6.79 -17.83 -7.48
C GLN A 80 -5.51 -18.06 -6.64
N GLY A 81 -4.47 -17.25 -6.86
CA GLY A 81 -3.19 -17.34 -6.17
C GLY A 81 -2.23 -18.36 -6.77
N ASN A 82 -2.51 -18.81 -7.99
CA ASN A 82 -1.59 -19.71 -8.69
C ASN A 82 -0.49 -18.86 -9.34
N PRO A 83 0.79 -19.21 -9.18
CA PRO A 83 1.84 -18.59 -9.96
C PRO A 83 1.61 -18.80 -11.45
N VAL A 84 1.67 -17.71 -12.23
CA VAL A 84 1.50 -17.76 -13.71
C VAL A 84 2.83 -17.67 -14.45
N ALA A 85 3.92 -17.63 -13.71
CA ALA A 85 5.29 -17.75 -14.19
C ALA A 85 6.12 -18.55 -13.18
N PRO A 86 7.24 -19.17 -13.60
CA PRO A 86 8.14 -19.85 -12.66
C PRO A 86 8.59 -18.92 -11.53
N SER A 87 8.54 -19.41 -10.30
CA SER A 87 9.02 -18.72 -9.11
C SER A 87 9.66 -19.74 -8.16
N GLU A 88 10.79 -19.37 -7.56
CA GLU A 88 11.45 -20.14 -6.52
C GLU A 88 10.78 -19.96 -5.15
N TYR A 89 9.90 -18.95 -5.03
CA TYR A 89 9.27 -18.55 -3.78
C TYR A 89 7.78 -18.81 -3.79
N PRO A 90 7.20 -19.25 -2.65
CA PRO A 90 5.77 -19.27 -2.45
C PRO A 90 5.22 -17.85 -2.22
N ILE A 91 3.89 -17.74 -2.16
CA ILE A 91 3.19 -16.52 -1.73
C ILE A 91 2.58 -16.70 -0.34
N ASN A 92 2.37 -15.58 0.37
CA ASN A 92 1.58 -15.58 1.60
C ASN A 92 0.09 -15.69 1.27
N ARG A 93 -0.53 -16.83 1.60
CA ARG A 93 -1.95 -17.09 1.30
C ARG A 93 -2.90 -16.16 2.05
N ALA A 94 -2.60 -15.80 3.29
CA ALA A 94 -3.47 -14.90 4.05
C ALA A 94 -3.55 -13.52 3.40
N GLY A 95 -2.41 -12.95 3.04
CA GLY A 95 -2.33 -11.70 2.32
C GLY A 95 -2.97 -11.74 0.95
N PHE A 96 -2.84 -12.87 0.26
CA PHE A 96 -3.47 -13.10 -1.03
C PHE A 96 -5.00 -12.96 -0.96
N ILE A 97 -5.67 -13.54 0.05
CA ILE A 97 -7.15 -13.55 0.17
C ILE A 97 -7.71 -12.13 0.21
N ILE A 98 -7.14 -11.25 1.03
CA ILE A 98 -7.58 -9.86 1.14
C ILE A 98 -7.38 -9.11 -0.19
N HIS A 99 -6.18 -9.19 -0.76
CA HIS A 99 -5.83 -8.42 -1.96
C HIS A 99 -6.56 -8.95 -3.20
N SER A 100 -6.66 -10.26 -3.37
CA SER A 100 -7.38 -10.85 -4.51
C SER A 100 -8.87 -10.48 -4.51
N ALA A 101 -9.50 -10.39 -3.33
CA ALA A 101 -10.88 -9.96 -3.21
C ALA A 101 -11.09 -8.55 -3.78
N VAL A 102 -10.23 -7.61 -3.39
CA VAL A 102 -10.30 -6.22 -3.86
C VAL A 102 -9.94 -6.13 -5.35
N HIS A 103 -8.86 -6.79 -5.79
CA HIS A 103 -8.48 -6.83 -7.22
C HIS A 103 -9.56 -7.44 -8.13
N ALA A 104 -10.31 -8.42 -7.63
CA ALA A 104 -11.40 -9.02 -8.39
C ALA A 104 -12.62 -8.11 -8.51
N ALA A 105 -12.92 -7.35 -7.45
CA ALA A 105 -14.15 -6.55 -7.33
C ALA A 105 -14.01 -5.12 -7.84
N ARG A 106 -12.78 -4.55 -7.87
CA ARG A 106 -12.53 -3.13 -8.14
C ARG A 106 -11.59 -2.98 -9.34
N ASP A 107 -12.10 -2.46 -10.44
CA ASP A 107 -11.28 -2.21 -11.64
C ASP A 107 -10.35 -1.00 -11.50
N ASP A 108 -10.67 -0.09 -10.60
CA ASP A 108 -9.88 1.10 -10.27
C ASP A 108 -8.78 0.85 -9.21
N ALA A 109 -8.82 -0.29 -8.51
CA ALA A 109 -7.84 -0.67 -7.50
C ALA A 109 -6.70 -1.49 -8.12
N HIS A 110 -5.72 -0.80 -8.72
CA HIS A 110 -4.58 -1.47 -9.35
C HIS A 110 -3.44 -1.75 -8.38
N CYS A 111 -3.30 -0.96 -7.30
CA CYS A 111 -2.32 -1.18 -6.24
C CYS A 111 -3.01 -1.25 -4.88
N ILE A 112 -2.67 -2.28 -4.11
CA ILE A 112 -3.18 -2.46 -2.75
C ILE A 112 -1.98 -2.56 -1.82
N MET A 113 -2.00 -1.77 -0.74
CA MET A 113 -0.98 -1.76 0.29
C MET A 113 -1.61 -2.02 1.65
N HIS A 114 -0.99 -2.88 2.43
CA HIS A 114 -1.45 -3.28 3.76
C HIS A 114 -0.31 -3.26 4.76
N THR A 115 -0.57 -2.75 5.98
CA THR A 115 0.44 -2.63 7.04
C THR A 115 -0.12 -2.97 8.42
N HIS A 116 0.76 -3.49 9.28
CA HIS A 116 0.51 -3.75 10.71
C HIS A 116 1.34 -2.81 11.61
N THR A 117 1.56 -1.59 11.21
CA THR A 117 2.31 -0.62 12.05
C THR A 117 1.68 -0.47 13.42
N THR A 118 2.49 -0.26 14.45
CA THR A 118 2.02 -0.20 15.85
C THR A 118 0.90 0.83 16.05
N THR A 119 1.06 2.04 15.50
CA THR A 119 0.05 3.10 15.64
C THR A 119 -1.17 2.83 14.77
N GLY A 120 -0.99 2.25 13.56
CA GLY A 120 -2.09 1.80 12.71
C GLY A 120 -2.93 0.73 13.40
N MET A 121 -2.31 -0.28 13.98
CA MET A 121 -3.00 -1.31 14.76
C MET A 121 -3.65 -0.73 16.02
N ALA A 122 -2.99 0.20 16.72
CA ALA A 122 -3.57 0.86 17.89
C ALA A 122 -4.89 1.56 17.54
N ILE A 123 -4.95 2.26 16.41
CA ILE A 123 -6.19 2.89 15.92
C ILE A 123 -7.21 1.83 15.48
N ALA A 124 -6.77 0.76 14.82
CA ALA A 124 -7.65 -0.35 14.42
C ALA A 124 -8.34 -1.04 15.61
N CYS A 125 -7.70 -1.03 16.79
CA CYS A 125 -8.26 -1.57 18.03
C CYS A 125 -9.21 -0.60 18.76
N ARG A 126 -9.34 0.64 18.30
CA ARG A 126 -10.22 1.63 18.97
C ARG A 126 -11.63 1.58 18.41
N ARG A 127 -12.63 1.54 19.29
CA ARG A 127 -14.04 1.54 18.89
C ARG A 127 -14.41 2.74 18.01
N GLN A 128 -13.95 3.94 18.36
CA GLN A 128 -14.17 5.17 17.60
C GLN A 128 -13.36 5.23 16.30
N GLY A 129 -12.30 4.40 16.17
CA GLY A 129 -11.42 4.39 15.00
C GLY A 129 -10.59 5.66 14.85
N LEU A 130 -10.37 6.06 13.60
CA LEU A 130 -9.62 7.25 13.24
C LEU A 130 -10.44 8.51 13.49
N GLN A 131 -9.87 9.47 14.21
CA GLN A 131 -10.38 10.83 14.36
C GLN A 131 -9.94 11.70 13.18
N HIS A 132 -10.67 12.78 12.95
CA HIS A 132 -10.47 13.63 11.79
C HIS A 132 -10.23 15.10 12.18
N ASP A 133 -9.68 15.35 13.37
CA ASP A 133 -9.48 16.69 13.92
C ASP A 133 -8.01 17.15 13.85
N ASP A 134 -7.18 16.44 13.08
CA ASP A 134 -5.82 16.84 12.71
C ASP A 134 -5.70 17.01 11.18
N PHE A 135 -4.56 17.60 10.75
CA PHE A 135 -4.31 17.90 9.34
C PHE A 135 -4.42 16.68 8.43
N TYR A 136 -3.86 15.52 8.83
CA TYR A 136 -3.88 14.30 8.02
C TYR A 136 -5.21 13.58 8.13
N GLY A 137 -5.78 13.51 9.33
CA GLY A 137 -7.09 12.94 9.57
C GLY A 137 -8.19 13.68 8.80
N ALA A 138 -8.11 15.01 8.73
CA ALA A 138 -9.06 15.84 7.98
C ALA A 138 -9.06 15.53 6.47
N MET A 139 -7.92 15.17 5.87
CA MET A 139 -7.84 14.74 4.46
C MET A 139 -8.54 13.39 4.20
N LEU A 140 -8.84 12.64 5.23
CA LEU A 140 -9.45 11.31 5.15
C LEU A 140 -10.96 11.31 5.49
N ILE A 141 -11.56 12.48 5.73
CA ILE A 141 -12.99 12.60 6.02
C ILE A 141 -13.83 11.97 4.90
N GLY A 142 -14.68 11.02 5.26
CA GLY A 142 -15.57 10.30 4.34
C GLY A 142 -14.88 9.25 3.46
N ARG A 143 -13.55 9.07 3.57
CA ARG A 143 -12.75 8.16 2.72
C ARG A 143 -12.43 6.83 3.40
N VAL A 144 -12.65 6.71 4.72
CA VAL A 144 -12.27 5.54 5.52
C VAL A 144 -13.43 4.58 5.68
N ALA A 145 -13.23 3.34 5.29
CA ALA A 145 -14.09 2.21 5.59
C ALA A 145 -13.55 1.43 6.80
N TYR A 146 -14.40 0.60 7.38
CA TYR A 146 -14.03 -0.31 8.47
C TYR A 146 -14.53 -1.71 8.15
N HIS A 147 -13.70 -2.70 8.43
CA HIS A 147 -14.09 -4.12 8.38
C HIS A 147 -13.81 -4.76 9.73
N ASP A 148 -14.81 -5.46 10.27
CA ASP A 148 -14.69 -6.11 11.58
C ASP A 148 -13.76 -7.33 11.48
N PHE A 149 -13.03 -7.61 12.55
CA PHE A 149 -12.09 -8.73 12.60
C PHE A 149 -12.82 -10.06 12.67
N GLU A 150 -12.61 -10.90 11.66
CA GLU A 150 -13.21 -12.24 11.58
C GLU A 150 -12.18 -13.36 11.89
N GLY A 151 -11.00 -13.01 12.37
CA GLY A 151 -9.90 -13.91 12.65
C GLY A 151 -8.72 -13.75 11.67
N ILE A 152 -7.80 -14.71 11.67
CA ILE A 152 -6.71 -14.70 10.69
C ILE A 152 -7.31 -15.02 9.32
N THR A 153 -7.16 -14.11 8.36
CA THR A 153 -7.78 -14.19 7.03
C THR A 153 -7.16 -15.31 6.19
N VAL A 154 -7.62 -16.52 6.41
CA VAL A 154 -7.23 -17.72 5.65
C VAL A 154 -8.41 -18.38 4.92
N HIS A 155 -9.62 -17.85 5.10
CA HIS A 155 -10.86 -18.36 4.54
C HIS A 155 -11.41 -17.43 3.47
N ALA A 156 -11.68 -17.98 2.28
CA ALA A 156 -12.16 -17.19 1.14
C ALA A 156 -13.61 -16.69 1.30
N ASP A 157 -14.37 -17.23 2.24
CA ASP A 157 -15.75 -16.80 2.51
C ASP A 157 -15.85 -15.40 3.16
N GLU A 158 -14.75 -14.86 3.67
CA GLU A 158 -14.64 -13.46 4.14
C GLU A 158 -14.64 -12.45 2.98
N GLN A 159 -14.15 -12.84 1.80
CA GLN A 159 -13.94 -11.93 0.65
C GLN A 159 -15.17 -11.07 0.29
N PRO A 160 -16.41 -11.60 0.17
CA PRO A 160 -17.57 -10.78 -0.17
C PRO A 160 -17.88 -9.73 0.90
N ARG A 161 -17.65 -10.04 2.18
CA ARG A 161 -17.91 -9.11 3.30
C ARG A 161 -16.86 -8.01 3.34
N LEU A 162 -15.60 -8.35 3.07
CA LEU A 162 -14.49 -7.41 2.97
C LEU A 162 -14.72 -6.40 1.83
N VAL A 163 -15.08 -6.88 0.64
CA VAL A 163 -15.43 -6.04 -0.51
C VAL A 163 -16.62 -5.13 -0.20
N LYS A 164 -17.66 -5.68 0.43
CA LYS A 164 -18.83 -4.89 0.86
C LYS A 164 -18.44 -3.80 1.87
N SER A 165 -17.55 -4.11 2.80
CA SER A 165 -17.06 -3.14 3.79
C SER A 165 -16.27 -2.01 3.16
N LEU A 166 -15.40 -2.31 2.18
CA LEU A 166 -14.63 -1.32 1.45
C LEU A 166 -15.54 -0.42 0.61
N GLY A 167 -16.51 -1.01 -0.10
CA GLY A 167 -17.40 -0.29 -1.01
C GLY A 167 -16.62 0.45 -2.10
N ASP A 168 -16.93 1.72 -2.27
CA ASP A 168 -16.27 2.65 -3.21
C ASP A 168 -15.08 3.41 -2.60
N ARG A 169 -14.76 3.15 -1.33
CA ARG A 169 -13.67 3.83 -0.62
C ARG A 169 -12.30 3.26 -1.00
N HIS A 170 -11.29 4.08 -0.76
CA HIS A 170 -9.88 3.74 -1.06
C HIS A 170 -9.06 3.43 0.19
N VAL A 171 -9.62 3.66 1.37
CA VAL A 171 -8.99 3.40 2.68
C VAL A 171 -9.87 2.47 3.47
N MET A 172 -9.29 1.45 4.07
CA MET A 172 -9.96 0.58 5.02
C MET A 172 -9.11 0.34 6.25
N ILE A 173 -9.70 0.53 7.41
CA ILE A 173 -9.13 0.08 8.68
C ILE A 173 -9.75 -1.29 8.99
N LEU A 174 -8.92 -2.31 8.92
CA LEU A 174 -9.24 -3.67 9.36
C LEU A 174 -9.18 -3.67 10.88
N ARG A 175 -10.33 -3.76 11.54
CA ARG A 175 -10.42 -3.69 13.00
C ARG A 175 -9.59 -4.79 13.65
N ASN A 176 -8.85 -4.45 14.71
CA ASN A 176 -7.92 -5.34 15.42
C ASN A 176 -6.85 -6.00 14.54
N HIS A 177 -6.60 -5.45 13.33
CA HIS A 177 -5.71 -6.07 12.35
C HIS A 177 -4.70 -5.07 11.78
N GLY A 178 -5.16 -4.04 11.06
CA GLY A 178 -4.21 -3.11 10.43
C GLY A 178 -4.85 -2.14 9.44
N LEU A 179 -4.02 -1.54 8.61
CA LEU A 179 -4.41 -0.54 7.63
C LEU A 179 -4.34 -1.11 6.21
N LEU A 180 -5.28 -0.72 5.36
CA LEU A 180 -5.31 -1.08 3.95
C LEU A 180 -5.68 0.14 3.10
N VAL A 181 -5.00 0.30 1.97
CA VAL A 181 -5.37 1.23 0.92
C VAL A 181 -5.42 0.53 -0.42
N ALA A 182 -6.32 0.99 -1.30
CA ALA A 182 -6.51 0.46 -2.64
C ALA A 182 -6.62 1.62 -3.63
N GLU A 183 -5.67 1.73 -4.56
CA GLU A 183 -5.51 2.87 -5.44
C GLU A 183 -5.11 2.47 -6.88
N ARG A 184 -5.21 3.44 -7.79
CA ARG A 184 -4.96 3.26 -9.23
C ARG A 184 -3.51 2.94 -9.61
N ASP A 185 -2.52 3.24 -8.77
CA ASP A 185 -1.10 2.91 -8.96
C ASP A 185 -0.32 2.96 -7.65
N VAL A 186 0.95 2.57 -7.70
CA VAL A 186 1.85 2.51 -6.54
C VAL A 186 2.05 3.87 -5.88
N ALA A 187 2.20 4.93 -6.65
CA ALA A 187 2.47 6.27 -6.12
C ALA A 187 1.26 6.84 -5.35
N HIS A 188 0.04 6.63 -5.87
CA HIS A 188 -1.20 7.04 -5.20
C HIS A 188 -1.47 6.21 -3.96
N ALA A 189 -1.27 4.89 -4.03
CA ALA A 189 -1.40 4.01 -2.87
C ALA A 189 -0.41 4.37 -1.77
N PHE A 190 0.85 4.64 -2.12
CA PHE A 190 1.86 5.09 -1.17
C PHE A 190 1.47 6.42 -0.51
N ALA A 191 1.08 7.43 -1.28
CA ALA A 191 0.72 8.74 -0.74
C ALA A 191 -0.49 8.66 0.20
N LEU A 192 -1.49 7.85 -0.15
CA LEU A 192 -2.68 7.66 0.66
C LEU A 192 -2.37 6.89 1.95
N LEU A 193 -1.59 5.81 1.87
CA LEU A 193 -1.17 5.06 3.05
C LEU A 193 -0.28 5.89 3.97
N TRP A 194 0.63 6.68 3.41
CA TRP A 194 1.47 7.61 4.18
C TRP A 194 0.61 8.63 4.94
N THR A 195 -0.41 9.19 4.30
CA THR A 195 -1.35 10.11 4.95
C THR A 195 -2.13 9.42 6.08
N LEU A 196 -2.63 8.21 5.83
CA LEU A 196 -3.34 7.40 6.83
C LEU A 196 -2.43 7.07 8.03
N GLN A 197 -1.20 6.66 7.75
CA GLN A 197 -0.21 6.37 8.80
C GLN A 197 0.10 7.60 9.64
N ARG A 198 0.30 8.76 9.00
CA ARG A 198 0.54 10.02 9.71
C ARG A 198 -0.64 10.42 10.59
N ALA A 199 -1.88 10.23 10.13
CA ALA A 199 -3.07 10.47 10.94
C ALA A 199 -3.10 9.55 12.17
N CYS A 200 -2.79 8.27 12.01
CA CYS A 200 -2.68 7.31 13.13
C CYS A 200 -1.59 7.73 14.12
N ASP A 201 -0.42 8.12 13.63
CA ASP A 201 0.70 8.55 14.47
C ASP A 201 0.33 9.80 15.29
N VAL A 202 -0.27 10.81 14.65
CA VAL A 202 -0.69 12.06 15.32
C VAL A 202 -1.74 11.77 16.38
N GLN A 203 -2.76 10.98 16.05
CA GLN A 203 -3.82 10.63 17.01
C GLN A 203 -3.26 9.87 18.23
N CYS A 204 -2.36 8.90 18.01
CA CYS A 204 -1.73 8.19 19.12
C CYS A 204 -0.87 9.10 20.00
N GLN A 205 -0.08 10.01 19.40
CA GLN A 205 0.76 10.94 20.12
C GLN A 205 -0.08 11.99 20.87
N SER A 206 -1.12 12.53 20.26
CA SER A 206 -2.05 13.47 20.91
C SER A 206 -2.70 12.83 22.14
N ALA A 207 -3.18 11.60 22.01
CA ALA A 207 -3.78 10.86 23.12
C ALA A 207 -2.77 10.60 24.27
N ALA A 208 -1.48 10.40 23.96
CA ALA A 208 -0.43 10.17 24.96
C ALA A 208 -0.05 11.45 25.73
N ILE A 209 -0.16 12.62 25.10
CA ILE A 209 0.09 13.92 25.77
C ILE A 209 -1.02 14.22 26.78
N GLY A 210 -2.23 13.75 26.54
CA GLY A 210 -3.41 14.07 27.32
C GLY A 210 -3.95 15.48 27.04
N GLY A 211 -5.05 15.83 27.72
CA GLY A 211 -5.75 17.09 27.46
C GLY A 211 -6.97 16.90 26.57
N TYR A 212 -7.43 17.98 25.95
CA TYR A 212 -8.60 17.99 25.06
C TYR A 212 -8.17 18.31 23.65
N ASP A 213 -8.69 17.54 22.68
CA ASP A 213 -8.52 17.83 21.26
C ASP A 213 -9.25 19.14 20.88
N ILE A 214 -8.69 19.87 19.91
CA ILE A 214 -9.32 21.05 19.34
C ILE A 214 -10.16 20.59 18.15
N PRO A 215 -11.51 20.60 18.26
CA PRO A 215 -12.35 20.13 17.18
C PRO A 215 -12.31 21.09 15.99
N LEU A 216 -12.29 20.53 14.78
CA LEU A 216 -12.46 21.30 13.56
C LEU A 216 -13.94 21.70 13.39
N SER A 217 -14.19 22.95 12.96
CA SER A 217 -15.53 23.36 12.59
C SER A 217 -16.05 22.60 11.35
N ASP A 218 -17.37 22.48 11.21
CA ASP A 218 -17.99 21.79 10.06
C ASP A 218 -17.56 22.41 8.73
N ALA A 219 -17.41 23.71 8.66
CA ALA A 219 -16.94 24.42 7.46
C ALA A 219 -15.52 24.02 7.08
N VAL A 220 -14.61 23.91 8.07
CA VAL A 220 -13.22 23.45 7.85
C VAL A 220 -13.21 21.98 7.44
N ARG A 221 -14.01 21.13 8.07
CA ARG A 221 -14.13 19.70 7.74
C ARG A 221 -14.57 19.51 6.29
N GLU A 222 -15.60 20.23 5.85
CA GLU A 222 -16.08 20.13 4.47
C GLU A 222 -15.07 20.68 3.45
N SER A 223 -14.38 21.78 3.77
CA SER A 223 -13.27 22.29 2.94
C SER A 223 -12.16 21.26 2.80
N CYS A 224 -11.66 20.69 3.90
CA CYS A 224 -10.62 19.68 3.87
C CYS A 224 -10.99 18.45 3.06
N LYS A 225 -12.24 17.98 3.17
CA LYS A 225 -12.76 16.86 2.38
C LYS A 225 -12.72 17.17 0.88
N ASN A 226 -13.18 18.36 0.47
CA ASN A 226 -13.20 18.78 -0.92
C ASN A 226 -11.78 19.00 -1.47
N ASP A 227 -10.90 19.66 -0.72
CA ASP A 227 -9.53 19.90 -1.12
C ASP A 227 -8.72 18.61 -1.24
N ALA A 228 -8.94 17.65 -0.36
CA ALA A 228 -8.30 16.34 -0.41
C ALA A 228 -8.68 15.54 -1.69
N LEU A 229 -9.90 15.68 -2.18
CA LEU A 229 -10.33 15.07 -3.46
C LEU A 229 -9.61 15.70 -4.67
N HIS A 230 -9.15 16.93 -4.54
CA HIS A 230 -8.50 17.68 -5.61
C HIS A 230 -6.97 17.78 -5.46
N PHE A 231 -6.41 17.25 -4.38
CA PHE A 231 -4.97 17.38 -4.06
C PHE A 231 -4.04 16.89 -5.18
N ASP A 232 -4.45 15.89 -5.93
CA ASP A 232 -3.69 15.34 -7.05
C ASP A 232 -4.49 15.39 -8.38
N LYS A 233 -5.36 16.39 -8.54
CA LYS A 233 -6.23 16.50 -9.72
C LYS A 233 -5.45 16.50 -11.04
N ASP A 234 -4.25 17.09 -11.03
CA ASP A 234 -3.35 17.14 -12.19
C ASP A 234 -2.41 15.91 -12.26
N GLY A 235 -2.58 14.92 -11.37
CA GLY A 235 -1.91 13.61 -11.39
C GLY A 235 -0.42 13.64 -11.10
N GLY A 236 0.10 14.69 -10.47
CA GLY A 236 1.55 14.81 -10.31
C GLY A 236 2.09 14.86 -8.88
N ALA A 237 1.28 15.18 -7.89
CA ALA A 237 1.75 15.34 -6.51
C ALA A 237 2.14 14.00 -5.88
N CYS A 238 1.28 12.98 -5.99
CA CYS A 238 1.54 11.65 -5.46
C CYS A 238 2.77 11.01 -6.12
N ARG A 239 2.89 11.14 -7.45
CA ARG A 239 4.05 10.65 -8.20
C ARG A 239 5.34 11.33 -7.75
N ARG A 240 5.36 12.66 -7.67
CA ARG A 240 6.53 13.42 -7.18
C ARG A 240 6.91 13.07 -5.74
N MET A 241 5.91 12.85 -4.88
CA MET A 241 6.14 12.43 -3.49
C MET A 241 6.81 11.07 -3.44
N PHE A 242 6.27 10.07 -4.14
CA PHE A 242 6.84 8.73 -4.18
C PHE A 242 8.27 8.73 -4.72
N GLU A 243 8.49 9.34 -5.89
CA GLU A 243 9.82 9.43 -6.50
C GLU A 243 10.85 10.17 -5.63
N ALA A 244 10.45 11.26 -4.96
CA ALA A 244 11.33 11.96 -4.04
C ALA A 244 11.68 11.10 -2.83
N THR A 245 10.72 10.31 -2.33
CA THR A 245 10.94 9.36 -1.24
C THR A 245 11.89 8.25 -1.65
N VAL A 246 11.71 7.66 -2.83
CA VAL A 246 12.62 6.64 -3.39
C VAL A 246 14.04 7.22 -3.52
N ARG A 247 14.21 8.39 -4.12
CA ARG A 247 15.54 9.02 -4.23
C ARG A 247 16.19 9.28 -2.88
N ARG A 248 15.41 9.64 -1.86
CA ARG A 248 15.91 9.84 -0.49
C ARG A 248 16.31 8.51 0.14
N MET A 249 15.45 7.51 0.06
CA MET A 249 15.71 6.15 0.57
C MET A 249 17.01 5.59 -0.03
N GLU A 250 17.17 5.67 -1.35
CA GLU A 250 18.40 5.22 -2.02
C GLU A 250 19.67 5.90 -1.50
N ARG A 251 19.63 7.22 -1.30
CA ARG A 251 20.80 7.94 -0.75
C ARG A 251 21.15 7.52 0.68
N VAL A 252 20.15 7.13 1.48
CA VAL A 252 20.35 6.76 2.88
C VAL A 252 20.72 5.30 3.03
N MET A 253 20.08 4.42 2.26
CA MET A 253 20.17 2.97 2.43
C MET A 253 21.31 2.33 1.60
N ARG A 254 21.79 2.98 0.55
CA ARG A 254 22.91 2.43 -0.25
C ARG A 254 24.17 2.30 0.61
N GLY A 255 24.63 1.05 0.75
CA GLY A 255 25.80 0.67 1.52
C GLY A 255 26.37 -0.64 1.01
N PRO A 256 27.37 -1.23 1.69
CA PRO A 256 28.02 -2.47 1.26
C PRO A 256 27.07 -3.67 1.09
N ASN A 257 25.96 -3.68 1.81
CA ASN A 257 24.96 -4.75 1.78
C ASN A 257 23.72 -4.39 0.92
N TRP A 258 23.81 -3.33 0.12
CA TRP A 258 22.69 -2.92 -0.73
C TRP A 258 22.47 -3.93 -1.85
N ILE A 259 21.29 -4.54 -1.87
CA ILE A 259 20.81 -5.33 -2.99
C ILE A 259 20.04 -4.39 -3.92
N ASP A 260 20.44 -4.29 -5.19
CA ASP A 260 19.74 -3.43 -6.14
C ASP A 260 18.35 -4.03 -6.46
N TYR A 261 17.33 -3.36 -6.02
CA TYR A 261 15.95 -3.81 -6.23
C TYR A 261 15.50 -3.79 -7.70
N ARG A 262 16.31 -3.18 -8.59
CA ARG A 262 16.04 -3.14 -10.03
C ARG A 262 16.46 -4.42 -10.75
N ALA A 263 17.23 -5.29 -10.07
CA ALA A 263 17.70 -6.54 -10.61
C ALA A 263 16.57 -7.58 -10.78
#